data_7711881abb8b7ecb52dfef4a80d70849
#
_entry.id   7711881abb8b7ecb52dfef4a80d70849
#
_cell.length_a   1.000
_cell.length_b   1.000
_cell.length_c   1.000
_cell.angle_alpha   90.00
_cell.angle_beta   90.00
_cell.angle_gamma   90.00
#
_symmetry.space_group_name_H-M   'P 1'
#
loop_
_entity.id
_entity.type
_entity.pdbx_description
1 polymer ?
#
loop_
_entity_poly.entity_id
_entity_poly.type
_entity_poly.pdbx_seq_one_letter_code
_entity_poly.pdbx_strand_id
1 'polypeptide(L)'
;MSPTFYPAARHAFPEVLDLLRRFRRDQTGSYAIITALTMPALLGLVGLGSEVGLWYYNHQHLQSAADSGAISAATTYSIQGNSTGLITQAQAATATYGFVAGANNVVVTLHQPPLSGSYTSTTNAVEVIVSQPQTRLFSSLFSSSQLTISARAVAVGNGGLGCVLSLNTTASGATVIKGTSAVNLSGCSLMDNSSNSSALTLNGGGTLSALSVNVVGNVSGTSNITTTLGINTGATPASDPYADSSYPSFSGCDKHNFSSKKTETINPGVYCGGMSLNAGAHVTLNPGVYYLDQGSLSVNGGATLSGTGVTLVFTSSTGNNYATASVNGGATINLTPPTNGSTAGIVFFGDRNMPVGTGFSFECGASQVLGGALYLPRGAVSFAGGADTTTACTQLVADTITFSGNSNFAINCAGYGTKPIGSRLAKLVE
;
A
#
# COMPACT_ATOMS: atom_id res chain seq x y z
N MET A 1 94.09 -58.38 4.52
CA MET A 1 93.13 -57.37 4.93
C MET A 1 91.78 -58.05 4.90
N SER A 2 91.22 -58.45 6.06
CA SER A 2 89.99 -59.18 6.18
C SER A 2 88.82 -58.21 6.43
N PRO A 3 87.68 -58.39 5.84
CA PRO A 3 86.52 -57.63 6.20
C PRO A 3 85.76 -58.31 7.35
N THR A 4 85.49 -57.59 8.40
CA THR A 4 84.68 -57.95 9.54
C THR A 4 83.18 -57.97 9.19
N PHE A 5 82.55 -59.15 9.33
CA PHE A 5 81.08 -59.28 9.24
C PHE A 5 80.49 -58.86 10.58
N TYR A 6 79.50 -57.93 10.52
CA TYR A 6 78.61 -57.61 11.58
C TYR A 6 77.34 -58.51 11.51
N PRO A 7 76.96 -59.17 12.60
CA PRO A 7 75.67 -59.89 12.60
C PRO A 7 74.57 -58.92 12.96
N ALA A 8 73.69 -58.59 12.00
CA ALA A 8 72.47 -57.84 12.22
C ALA A 8 71.30 -58.80 12.44
N ALA A 9 70.39 -58.36 13.33
CA ALA A 9 68.98 -58.77 13.42
C ALA A 9 68.67 -60.18 13.98
N ARG A 10 68.70 -60.32 15.33
CA ARG A 10 67.96 -61.37 16.05
C ARG A 10 67.17 -60.89 17.27
N HIS A 11 66.88 -59.59 17.43
CA HIS A 11 66.17 -59.08 18.61
C HIS A 11 64.77 -58.51 18.36
N ALA A 12 64.25 -58.53 17.13
CA ALA A 12 62.92 -57.95 16.86
C ALA A 12 61.69 -58.90 17.00
N PHE A 13 61.98 -60.23 17.07
CA PHE A 13 60.87 -61.21 17.12
C PHE A 13 60.22 -61.46 18.49
N PRO A 14 60.90 -61.33 19.64
CA PRO A 14 60.31 -61.60 20.93
C PRO A 14 59.30 -60.54 21.36
N GLU A 15 59.51 -59.25 21.01
CA GLU A 15 58.64 -58.18 21.40
C GLU A 15 57.26 -58.26 20.66
N VAL A 16 57.30 -58.60 19.39
CA VAL A 16 56.02 -58.77 18.58
C VAL A 16 55.25 -60.00 19.10
N LEU A 17 55.92 -61.07 19.49
CA LEU A 17 55.28 -62.26 20.06
C LEU A 17 54.71 -62.00 21.48
N ASP A 18 55.38 -61.15 22.27
CA ASP A 18 54.84 -60.75 23.59
C ASP A 18 53.68 -59.74 23.48
N LEU A 19 53.72 -58.86 22.50
CA LEU A 19 52.61 -57.97 22.16
C LEU A 19 51.36 -58.77 21.69
N LEU A 20 51.57 -59.80 20.85
CA LEU A 20 50.49 -60.71 20.41
C LEU A 20 49.96 -61.60 21.54
N ARG A 21 50.84 -62.03 22.50
CA ARG A 21 50.42 -62.76 23.71
C ARG A 21 49.65 -61.87 24.68
N ARG A 22 50.02 -60.59 24.85
CA ARG A 22 49.27 -59.62 25.66
C ARG A 22 47.90 -59.31 25.00
N PHE A 23 47.83 -59.14 23.70
CA PHE A 23 46.57 -59.01 22.97
C PHE A 23 45.66 -60.22 23.12
N ARG A 24 46.24 -61.45 23.18
CA ARG A 24 45.45 -62.69 23.33
C ARG A 24 44.98 -62.97 24.78
N ARG A 25 45.61 -62.34 25.77
CA ARG A 25 45.30 -62.50 27.21
C ARG A 25 44.52 -61.31 27.78
N ASP A 26 44.38 -60.27 27.00
CA ASP A 26 43.66 -59.07 27.42
C ASP A 26 42.14 -59.29 27.28
N GLN A 27 41.50 -59.53 28.41
CA GLN A 27 40.03 -59.67 28.49
C GLN A 27 39.32 -58.33 28.37
N THR A 28 40.02 -57.20 28.25
CA THR A 28 39.44 -55.85 27.95
C THR A 28 39.02 -55.73 26.50
N GLY A 29 39.28 -56.69 25.63
CA GLY A 29 38.85 -56.78 24.25
C GLY A 29 37.33 -56.66 24.04
N SER A 30 36.53 -56.96 25.10
CA SER A 30 35.06 -56.76 25.03
C SER A 30 34.68 -55.30 24.88
N TYR A 31 35.44 -54.37 25.48
CA TYR A 31 35.22 -52.94 25.31
C TYR A 31 35.51 -52.48 23.88
N ALA A 32 36.56 -53.01 23.24
CA ALA A 32 36.87 -52.72 21.86
C ALA A 32 35.78 -53.18 20.90
N ILE A 33 35.17 -54.35 21.13
CA ILE A 33 34.06 -54.86 20.32
C ILE A 33 32.80 -54.03 20.55
N ILE A 34 32.49 -53.71 21.80
CA ILE A 34 31.34 -52.84 22.12
C ILE A 34 31.55 -51.46 21.48
N THR A 35 32.71 -50.85 21.62
CA THR A 35 33.00 -49.53 21.02
C THR A 35 32.96 -49.60 19.49
N ALA A 36 33.48 -50.66 18.88
CA ALA A 36 33.41 -50.86 17.43
C ALA A 36 31.97 -50.99 16.89
N LEU A 37 31.04 -51.56 17.67
CA LEU A 37 29.65 -51.68 17.30
C LEU A 37 28.85 -50.47 17.64
N THR A 38 29.12 -49.78 18.76
CA THR A 38 28.37 -48.63 19.20
C THR A 38 28.78 -47.32 18.51
N MET A 39 30.05 -47.17 18.17
CA MET A 39 30.61 -45.93 17.55
C MET A 39 29.96 -45.61 16.21
N PRO A 40 29.75 -46.52 15.26
CA PRO A 40 29.02 -46.24 14.01
C PRO A 40 27.57 -45.85 14.27
N ALA A 41 26.92 -46.47 15.23
CA ALA A 41 25.55 -46.11 15.60
C ALA A 41 25.48 -44.70 16.21
N LEU A 42 26.38 -44.34 17.09
CA LEU A 42 26.48 -43.02 17.68
C LEU A 42 26.80 -41.96 16.63
N LEU A 43 27.76 -42.23 15.74
CA LEU A 43 28.08 -41.29 14.62
C LEU A 43 26.89 -41.16 13.69
N GLY A 44 26.16 -42.21 13.39
CA GLY A 44 24.91 -42.17 12.60
C GLY A 44 23.82 -41.30 13.25
N LEU A 45 23.60 -41.47 14.55
CA LEU A 45 22.61 -40.68 15.31
C LEU A 45 23.01 -39.18 15.37
N VAL A 46 24.29 -38.87 15.63
CA VAL A 46 24.79 -37.49 15.64
C VAL A 46 24.69 -36.87 14.25
N GLY A 47 25.04 -37.62 13.19
CA GLY A 47 24.95 -37.19 11.81
C GLY A 47 23.49 -36.88 11.40
N LEU A 48 22.58 -37.77 11.65
CA LEU A 48 21.14 -37.57 11.37
C LEU A 48 20.58 -36.43 12.21
N GLY A 49 20.92 -36.34 13.50
CA GLY A 49 20.49 -35.23 14.35
C GLY A 49 20.96 -33.87 13.84
N SER A 50 22.21 -33.78 13.38
CA SER A 50 22.76 -32.57 12.78
C SER A 50 22.05 -32.19 11.47
N GLU A 51 21.74 -33.19 10.62
CA GLU A 51 21.05 -32.99 9.35
C GLU A 51 19.61 -32.51 9.57
N VAL A 52 18.86 -33.12 10.50
CA VAL A 52 17.51 -32.68 10.87
C VAL A 52 17.54 -31.26 11.46
N GLY A 53 18.54 -30.96 12.29
CA GLY A 53 18.76 -29.62 12.84
C GLY A 53 18.99 -28.58 11.73
N LEU A 54 19.76 -28.92 10.71
CA LEU A 54 19.98 -28.06 9.54
C LEU A 54 18.69 -27.85 8.75
N TRP A 55 17.90 -28.88 8.53
CA TRP A 55 16.61 -28.78 7.83
C TRP A 55 15.62 -27.92 8.60
N TYR A 56 15.56 -28.06 9.92
CA TYR A 56 14.75 -27.21 10.77
C TYR A 56 15.18 -25.73 10.69
N TYR A 57 16.48 -25.47 10.76
CA TYR A 57 17.03 -24.14 10.60
C TYR A 57 16.64 -23.54 9.24
N ASN A 58 16.84 -24.28 8.14
CA ASN A 58 16.46 -23.86 6.81
C ASN A 58 14.95 -23.62 6.68
N HIS A 59 14.10 -24.41 7.33
CA HIS A 59 12.66 -24.20 7.34
C HIS A 59 12.28 -22.87 8.01
N GLN A 60 12.93 -22.51 9.12
CA GLN A 60 12.69 -21.22 9.81
C GLN A 60 13.09 -20.03 8.90
N HIS A 61 14.19 -20.15 8.19
CA HIS A 61 14.62 -19.13 7.22
C HIS A 61 13.65 -19.01 6.03
N LEU A 62 13.17 -20.14 5.51
CA LEU A 62 12.15 -20.18 4.46
C LEU A 62 10.84 -19.56 4.95
N GLN A 63 10.44 -19.81 6.21
CA GLN A 63 9.23 -19.21 6.80
C GLN A 63 9.38 -17.68 6.87
N SER A 64 10.51 -17.17 7.37
CA SER A 64 10.76 -15.71 7.41
C SER A 64 10.74 -15.08 6.01
N ALA A 65 11.24 -15.79 5.00
CA ALA A 65 11.17 -15.34 3.62
C ALA A 65 9.73 -15.35 3.08
N ALA A 66 8.95 -16.40 3.36
CA ALA A 66 7.55 -16.49 2.95
C ALA A 66 6.71 -15.39 3.61
N ASP A 67 6.90 -15.15 4.92
CA ASP A 67 6.24 -14.08 5.69
C ASP A 67 6.51 -12.70 5.07
N SER A 68 7.79 -12.42 4.80
CA SER A 68 8.19 -11.15 4.16
C SER A 68 7.64 -11.03 2.74
N GLY A 69 7.66 -12.11 1.96
CA GLY A 69 7.09 -12.17 0.62
C GLY A 69 5.59 -11.90 0.62
N ALA A 70 4.85 -12.54 1.53
CA ALA A 70 3.40 -12.37 1.66
C ALA A 70 3.04 -10.93 2.08
N ILE A 71 3.73 -10.35 3.07
CA ILE A 71 3.53 -8.96 3.50
C ILE A 71 3.85 -7.99 2.36
N SER A 72 4.94 -8.20 1.63
CA SER A 72 5.33 -7.33 0.52
C SER A 72 4.30 -7.35 -0.61
N ALA A 73 3.83 -8.53 -1.00
CA ALA A 73 2.80 -8.68 -2.03
C ALA A 73 1.46 -8.10 -1.57
N ALA A 74 1.00 -8.39 -0.34
CA ALA A 74 -0.24 -7.86 0.21
C ALA A 74 -0.21 -6.34 0.37
N THR A 75 0.95 -5.76 0.73
CA THR A 75 1.15 -4.30 0.77
C THR A 75 1.03 -3.71 -0.63
N THR A 76 1.64 -4.34 -1.63
CA THR A 76 1.55 -3.91 -3.03
C THR A 76 0.11 -3.95 -3.53
N TYR A 77 -0.62 -5.03 -3.23
CA TYR A 77 -2.05 -5.13 -3.53
C TYR A 77 -2.86 -4.02 -2.86
N SER A 78 -2.59 -3.75 -1.58
CA SER A 78 -3.26 -2.70 -0.81
C SER A 78 -3.04 -1.29 -1.38
N ILE A 79 -1.88 -1.06 -2.03
CA ILE A 79 -1.57 0.22 -2.69
C ILE A 79 -2.20 0.32 -4.08
N GLN A 80 -2.17 -0.77 -4.85
CA GLN A 80 -2.53 -0.75 -6.28
C GLN A 80 -3.98 -1.17 -6.54
N GLY A 81 -4.58 -1.97 -5.64
CA GLY A 81 -5.91 -2.55 -5.81
C GLY A 81 -6.03 -3.61 -6.90
N ASN A 82 -4.91 -4.12 -7.40
CA ASN A 82 -4.88 -5.15 -8.43
C ASN A 82 -3.71 -6.12 -8.23
N SER A 83 -3.72 -7.23 -8.98
CA SER A 83 -2.74 -8.32 -8.85
C SER A 83 -1.45 -8.11 -9.64
N THR A 84 -1.30 -6.96 -10.31
CA THR A 84 -0.14 -6.71 -11.19
C THR A 84 1.14 -6.59 -10.38
N GLY A 85 2.17 -7.35 -10.74
CA GLY A 85 3.50 -7.26 -10.12
C GLY A 85 3.63 -7.85 -8.72
N LEU A 86 2.58 -8.46 -8.15
CA LEU A 86 2.63 -9.03 -6.79
C LEU A 86 3.72 -10.10 -6.66
N ILE A 87 3.83 -11.00 -7.64
CA ILE A 87 4.86 -12.05 -7.64
C ILE A 87 6.27 -11.45 -7.68
N THR A 88 6.49 -10.38 -8.43
CA THR A 88 7.78 -9.69 -8.52
C THR A 88 8.17 -9.09 -7.17
N GLN A 89 7.22 -8.50 -6.46
CA GLN A 89 7.45 -7.96 -5.13
C GLN A 89 7.70 -9.05 -4.09
N ALA A 90 6.96 -10.16 -4.15
CA ALA A 90 7.20 -11.32 -3.30
C ALA A 90 8.62 -11.88 -3.53
N GLN A 91 9.01 -12.08 -4.79
CA GLN A 91 10.34 -12.57 -5.16
C GLN A 91 11.47 -11.62 -4.72
N ALA A 92 11.28 -10.31 -4.86
CA ALA A 92 12.24 -9.32 -4.36
C ALA A 92 12.40 -9.40 -2.84
N ALA A 93 11.30 -9.56 -2.11
CA ALA A 93 11.33 -9.70 -0.66
C ALA A 93 12.00 -11.02 -0.22
N THR A 94 11.66 -12.16 -0.84
CA THR A 94 12.30 -13.45 -0.51
C THR A 94 13.78 -13.48 -0.82
N ALA A 95 14.21 -12.76 -1.86
CA ALA A 95 15.62 -12.63 -2.24
C ALA A 95 16.46 -11.94 -1.16
N THR A 96 15.90 -11.02 -0.37
CA THR A 96 16.61 -10.37 0.76
C THR A 96 16.97 -11.36 1.88
N TYR A 97 16.27 -12.50 1.96
CA TYR A 97 16.55 -13.61 2.86
C TYR A 97 17.45 -14.69 2.23
N GLY A 98 17.97 -14.44 1.01
CA GLY A 98 18.82 -15.38 0.28
C GLY A 98 18.06 -16.38 -0.61
N PHE A 99 16.73 -16.31 -0.68
CA PHE A 99 15.89 -17.20 -1.52
C PHE A 99 15.53 -16.49 -2.83
N VAL A 100 16.48 -16.51 -3.77
CA VAL A 100 16.29 -15.91 -5.11
C VAL A 100 15.55 -16.91 -6.00
N ALA A 101 14.39 -16.53 -6.53
CA ALA A 101 13.60 -17.36 -7.41
C ALA A 101 14.41 -17.83 -8.63
N GLY A 102 14.41 -19.15 -8.89
CA GLY A 102 15.18 -19.79 -9.97
C GLY A 102 16.63 -20.10 -9.63
N ALA A 103 17.24 -19.50 -8.59
CA ALA A 103 18.57 -19.85 -8.13
C ALA A 103 18.51 -21.02 -7.14
N ASN A 104 19.47 -21.98 -7.21
CA ASN A 104 19.53 -23.15 -6.33
C ASN A 104 18.20 -23.93 -6.24
N ASN A 105 17.45 -23.97 -7.34
CA ASN A 105 16.11 -24.56 -7.44
C ASN A 105 15.09 -23.99 -6.43
N VAL A 106 15.27 -22.75 -5.99
CA VAL A 106 14.26 -22.02 -5.20
C VAL A 106 13.05 -21.71 -6.07
N VAL A 107 11.87 -22.11 -5.60
CA VAL A 107 10.60 -21.80 -6.24
C VAL A 107 9.80 -20.90 -5.30
N VAL A 108 9.35 -19.75 -5.81
CA VAL A 108 8.45 -18.82 -5.13
C VAL A 108 7.15 -18.81 -5.91
N THR A 109 6.07 -19.25 -5.29
CA THR A 109 4.71 -19.22 -5.86
C THR A 109 3.83 -18.26 -5.11
N LEU A 110 2.90 -17.61 -5.82
CA LEU A 110 1.93 -16.68 -5.25
C LEU A 110 0.53 -17.05 -5.74
N HIS A 111 -0.41 -17.04 -4.82
CA HIS A 111 -1.83 -17.21 -5.12
C HIS A 111 -2.64 -16.06 -4.51
N GLN A 112 -3.63 -15.60 -5.27
CA GLN A 112 -4.58 -14.59 -4.85
C GLN A 112 -5.95 -14.88 -5.49
N PRO A 113 -6.96 -15.20 -4.67
CA PRO A 113 -6.86 -15.46 -3.24
C PRO A 113 -6.05 -16.72 -2.92
N PRO A 114 -5.73 -17.00 -1.61
CA PRO A 114 -5.07 -18.22 -1.17
C PRO A 114 -5.79 -19.49 -1.60
N LEU A 115 -5.04 -20.56 -1.89
CA LEU A 115 -5.62 -21.86 -2.30
C LEU A 115 -6.02 -22.72 -1.10
N SER A 116 -5.52 -22.45 0.09
CA SER A 116 -5.77 -23.22 1.31
C SER A 116 -5.85 -22.32 2.54
N GLY A 117 -6.37 -22.87 3.65
CA GLY A 117 -6.52 -22.16 4.91
C GLY A 117 -7.83 -21.36 5.01
N SER A 118 -7.89 -20.45 5.97
CA SER A 118 -9.12 -19.71 6.32
C SER A 118 -9.44 -18.55 5.38
N TYR A 119 -8.51 -18.18 4.50
CA TYR A 119 -8.60 -16.95 3.67
C TYR A 119 -8.84 -17.22 2.18
N THR A 120 -9.28 -18.41 1.80
CA THR A 120 -9.49 -18.84 0.39
C THR A 120 -10.54 -18.02 -0.36
N SER A 121 -11.48 -17.39 0.35
CA SER A 121 -12.51 -16.51 -0.24
C SER A 121 -12.18 -15.02 -0.10
N THR A 122 -11.04 -14.68 0.48
CA THR A 122 -10.67 -13.30 0.79
C THR A 122 -9.84 -12.72 -0.34
N THR A 123 -10.45 -11.87 -1.16
CA THR A 123 -9.84 -11.34 -2.41
C THR A 123 -8.62 -10.47 -2.19
N ASN A 124 -8.47 -9.83 -1.02
CA ASN A 124 -7.31 -9.04 -0.63
C ASN A 124 -6.28 -9.82 0.19
N ALA A 125 -6.42 -11.14 0.28
CA ALA A 125 -5.42 -12.03 0.87
C ALA A 125 -4.47 -12.55 -0.23
N VAL A 126 -3.19 -12.64 0.12
CA VAL A 126 -2.13 -13.14 -0.75
C VAL A 126 -1.38 -14.24 -0.03
N GLU A 127 -1.29 -15.40 -0.68
CA GLU A 127 -0.49 -16.54 -0.24
C GLU A 127 0.84 -16.53 -0.97
N VAL A 128 1.93 -16.71 -0.23
CA VAL A 128 3.26 -16.94 -0.79
C VAL A 128 3.81 -18.24 -0.24
N ILE A 129 4.26 -19.10 -1.15
CA ILE A 129 4.93 -20.36 -0.82
C ILE A 129 6.34 -20.31 -1.36
N VAL A 130 7.32 -20.51 -0.49
CA VAL A 130 8.73 -20.61 -0.85
C VAL A 130 9.19 -22.03 -0.62
N SER A 131 9.78 -22.66 -1.61
CA SER A 131 10.28 -24.03 -1.53
C SER A 131 11.70 -24.15 -2.07
N GLN A 132 12.49 -25.02 -1.42
CA GLN A 132 13.85 -25.31 -1.83
C GLN A 132 14.21 -26.77 -1.57
N PRO A 133 14.80 -27.48 -2.57
CA PRO A 133 15.38 -28.79 -2.36
C PRO A 133 16.58 -28.72 -1.40
N GLN A 134 16.66 -29.67 -0.49
CA GLN A 134 17.72 -29.76 0.51
C GLN A 134 18.77 -30.79 0.11
N THR A 135 20.03 -30.46 0.41
CA THR A 135 21.10 -31.42 0.27
C THR A 135 21.00 -32.47 1.39
N ARG A 136 21.09 -33.72 1.01
CA ARG A 136 21.13 -34.84 1.95
C ARG A 136 22.57 -35.25 2.16
N LEU A 137 22.98 -35.42 3.41
CA LEU A 137 24.30 -35.88 3.80
C LEU A 137 24.19 -37.32 4.33
N PHE A 138 23.77 -37.50 5.55
CA PHE A 138 23.67 -38.82 6.20
C PHE A 138 22.41 -39.58 5.76
N SER A 139 21.30 -38.91 5.58
CA SER A 139 20.04 -39.52 5.12
C SER A 139 20.13 -40.06 3.68
N SER A 140 21.10 -39.63 2.89
CA SER A 140 21.37 -40.17 1.54
C SER A 140 21.76 -41.63 1.53
N LEU A 141 22.29 -42.15 2.66
CA LEU A 141 22.61 -43.58 2.85
C LEU A 141 21.34 -44.47 2.91
N PHE A 142 20.20 -43.88 3.27
CA PHE A 142 18.95 -44.63 3.50
C PHE A 142 17.89 -44.31 2.42
N SER A 143 18.00 -43.20 1.70
CA SER A 143 17.02 -42.80 0.70
C SER A 143 17.65 -41.95 -0.39
N SER A 144 17.29 -42.20 -1.64
CA SER A 144 17.72 -41.39 -2.80
C SER A 144 16.68 -40.32 -3.24
N SER A 145 15.49 -40.27 -2.58
CA SER A 145 14.45 -39.32 -2.98
C SER A 145 14.85 -37.90 -2.59
N GLN A 146 14.61 -36.92 -3.49
CA GLN A 146 14.84 -35.51 -3.22
C GLN A 146 13.96 -35.03 -2.04
N LEU A 147 14.57 -34.42 -1.03
CA LEU A 147 13.84 -33.74 0.02
C LEU A 147 13.65 -32.27 -0.38
N THR A 148 12.43 -31.80 -0.41
CA THR A 148 12.10 -30.37 -0.58
C THR A 148 11.45 -29.84 0.68
N ILE A 149 11.97 -28.76 1.22
CA ILE A 149 11.35 -28.03 2.32
C ILE A 149 10.61 -26.84 1.74
N SER A 150 9.40 -26.62 2.24
CA SER A 150 8.56 -25.48 1.85
C SER A 150 8.04 -24.76 3.08
N ALA A 151 7.88 -23.47 2.96
CA ALA A 151 7.21 -22.61 3.92
C ALA A 151 6.10 -21.83 3.23
N ARG A 152 5.02 -21.60 3.94
CA ARG A 152 3.82 -20.92 3.46
C ARG A 152 3.48 -19.77 4.39
N ALA A 153 3.09 -18.65 3.82
CA ALA A 153 2.56 -17.51 4.56
C ALA A 153 1.38 -16.88 3.83
N VAL A 154 0.42 -16.37 4.58
CA VAL A 154 -0.70 -15.59 4.06
C VAL A 154 -0.73 -14.22 4.73
N ALA A 155 -0.80 -13.17 3.92
CA ALA A 155 -1.01 -11.82 4.40
C ALA A 155 -2.24 -11.18 3.75
N VAL A 156 -2.95 -10.37 4.52
CA VAL A 156 -4.13 -9.63 4.06
C VAL A 156 -3.78 -8.16 3.95
N GLY A 157 -4.07 -7.56 2.80
CA GLY A 157 -3.97 -6.12 2.60
C GLY A 157 -5.18 -5.41 3.23
N ASN A 158 -5.00 -4.82 4.41
CA ASN A 158 -6.12 -4.22 5.17
C ASN A 158 -6.39 -2.75 4.83
N GLY A 159 -5.53 -2.11 4.02
CA GLY A 159 -5.65 -0.68 3.73
C GLY A 159 -6.81 -0.34 2.81
N GLY A 160 -7.03 -1.15 1.77
CA GLY A 160 -7.94 -0.82 0.67
C GLY A 160 -7.46 0.40 -0.13
N LEU A 161 -8.12 0.67 -1.25
CA LEU A 161 -7.90 1.92 -1.98
C LEU A 161 -8.65 3.08 -1.31
N GLY A 162 -7.99 4.22 -1.16
CA GLY A 162 -8.59 5.43 -0.61
C GLY A 162 -9.35 6.24 -1.64
N CYS A 163 -10.41 6.90 -1.19
CA CYS A 163 -11.05 7.98 -1.93
C CYS A 163 -10.98 9.31 -1.18
N VAL A 164 -10.66 9.29 0.10
CA VAL A 164 -10.44 10.48 0.92
C VAL A 164 -9.08 10.38 1.59
N LEU A 165 -8.23 11.40 1.44
CA LEU A 165 -6.93 11.51 2.08
C LEU A 165 -6.73 12.92 2.64
N SER A 166 -6.58 13.06 3.95
CA SER A 166 -6.03 14.26 4.57
C SER A 166 -4.51 14.15 4.67
N LEU A 167 -3.82 15.18 4.18
CA LEU A 167 -2.35 15.23 4.10
C LEU A 167 -1.71 15.87 5.33
N ASN A 168 -2.47 16.59 6.16
CA ASN A 168 -1.93 17.25 7.33
C ASN A 168 -1.39 16.22 8.32
N THR A 169 -0.12 16.40 8.75
CA THR A 169 0.58 15.41 9.57
C THR A 169 0.38 15.58 11.07
N THR A 170 -0.20 16.69 11.53
CA THR A 170 -0.25 17.02 12.98
C THR A 170 -1.55 17.65 13.45
N ALA A 171 -2.43 18.06 12.52
CA ALA A 171 -3.66 18.77 12.89
C ALA A 171 -4.60 17.88 13.74
N SER A 172 -5.13 18.47 14.80
CA SER A 172 -6.32 17.92 15.46
C SER A 172 -7.52 18.13 14.54
N GLY A 173 -8.29 17.06 14.27
CA GLY A 173 -9.36 17.10 13.31
C GLY A 173 -8.87 17.37 11.88
N ALA A 174 -7.79 16.69 11.44
CA ALA A 174 -7.40 16.74 10.03
C ALA A 174 -8.52 16.24 9.15
N THR A 175 -9.30 15.27 9.64
CA THR A 175 -10.61 14.93 9.08
C THR A 175 -11.68 15.08 10.16
N VAL A 176 -12.74 15.84 9.84
CA VAL A 176 -13.88 16.09 10.75
C VAL A 176 -15.18 15.73 10.08
N ILE A 177 -16.02 14.94 10.75
CA ILE A 177 -17.41 14.69 10.38
C ILE A 177 -18.28 15.25 11.50
N LYS A 178 -19.09 16.27 11.20
CA LYS A 178 -19.85 17.01 12.22
C LYS A 178 -21.34 17.12 11.88
N GLY A 179 -22.13 17.44 12.91
CA GLY A 179 -23.59 17.55 12.78
C GLY A 179 -24.24 16.18 12.60
N THR A 180 -25.28 16.09 11.78
CA THR A 180 -25.98 14.85 11.43
C THR A 180 -25.54 14.29 10.07
N SER A 181 -24.29 14.58 9.69
CA SER A 181 -23.73 14.18 8.39
C SER A 181 -23.60 12.67 8.28
N ALA A 182 -24.02 12.11 7.15
CA ALA A 182 -23.71 10.73 6.78
C ALA A 182 -22.71 10.72 5.62
N VAL A 183 -21.49 10.25 5.90
CA VAL A 183 -20.44 10.10 4.89
C VAL A 183 -20.37 8.64 4.49
N ASN A 184 -20.60 8.36 3.22
CA ASN A 184 -20.57 7.01 2.67
C ASN A 184 -19.48 6.89 1.61
N LEU A 185 -18.47 6.08 1.91
CA LEU A 185 -17.34 5.79 1.04
C LEU A 185 -17.51 4.37 0.46
N SER A 186 -18.34 4.27 -0.59
CA SER A 186 -18.67 2.98 -1.21
C SER A 186 -17.45 2.31 -1.85
N GLY A 187 -17.00 1.20 -1.26
CA GLY A 187 -15.89 0.41 -1.75
C GLY A 187 -14.53 1.05 -1.61
N CYS A 188 -14.39 2.16 -0.86
CA CYS A 188 -13.12 2.83 -0.65
C CYS A 188 -12.88 3.21 0.82
N SER A 189 -11.64 3.59 1.11
CA SER A 189 -11.15 3.86 2.44
C SER A 189 -10.92 5.34 2.69
N LEU A 190 -11.04 5.74 3.95
CA LEU A 190 -10.57 7.03 4.44
C LEU A 190 -9.14 6.88 4.97
N MET A 191 -8.26 7.80 4.58
CA MET A 191 -6.90 7.88 5.04
C MET A 191 -6.62 9.24 5.65
N ASP A 192 -6.03 9.25 6.86
CA ASP A 192 -5.71 10.47 7.60
C ASP A 192 -4.26 10.40 8.10
N ASN A 193 -3.43 11.31 7.59
CA ASN A 193 -1.99 11.33 7.87
C ASN A 193 -1.63 12.05 9.18
N SER A 194 -2.60 12.61 9.89
CA SER A 194 -2.32 13.31 11.16
C SER A 194 -1.97 12.33 12.26
N SER A 195 -0.87 12.61 12.96
CA SER A 195 -0.42 11.88 14.14
C SER A 195 -1.14 12.30 15.44
N ASN A 196 -2.09 13.24 15.35
CA ASN A 196 -2.81 13.75 16.51
C ASN A 196 -3.70 12.67 17.15
N SER A 197 -3.87 12.74 18.47
CA SER A 197 -4.77 11.84 19.21
C SER A 197 -6.25 11.99 18.82
N SER A 198 -6.60 13.04 18.11
CA SER A 198 -7.93 13.34 17.57
C SER A 198 -7.82 13.72 16.10
N ALA A 199 -7.05 12.94 15.30
CA ALA A 199 -6.84 13.18 13.88
C ALA A 199 -8.15 13.11 13.10
N LEU A 200 -8.87 12.01 13.22
CA LEU A 200 -10.24 11.86 12.72
C LEU A 200 -11.23 12.05 13.87
N THR A 201 -12.16 12.98 13.71
CA THR A 201 -13.21 13.25 14.71
C THR A 201 -14.62 13.15 14.11
N LEU A 202 -15.51 12.41 14.80
CA LEU A 202 -16.93 12.39 14.52
C LEU A 202 -17.68 13.03 15.67
N ASN A 203 -18.38 14.14 15.39
CA ASN A 203 -19.06 14.96 16.36
C ASN A 203 -20.55 15.15 15.99
N GLY A 204 -21.42 15.29 17.00
CA GLY A 204 -22.81 15.69 16.80
C GLY A 204 -23.72 14.64 16.14
N GLY A 205 -23.34 13.35 16.15
CA GLY A 205 -24.12 12.27 15.53
C GLY A 205 -23.76 11.98 14.06
N GLY A 206 -22.68 12.57 13.57
CA GLY A 206 -22.11 12.24 12.24
C GLY A 206 -21.73 10.76 12.13
N THR A 207 -21.99 10.16 10.99
CA THR A 207 -21.69 8.74 10.70
C THR A 207 -20.74 8.59 9.51
N LEU A 208 -19.91 7.56 9.56
CA LEU A 208 -18.99 7.18 8.46
C LEU A 208 -19.18 5.72 8.12
N SER A 209 -19.46 5.43 6.86
CA SER A 209 -19.39 4.09 6.30
C SER A 209 -18.26 4.02 5.27
N ALA A 210 -17.31 3.10 5.44
CA ALA A 210 -16.13 2.99 4.58
C ALA A 210 -15.66 1.54 4.45
N LEU A 211 -14.82 1.25 3.45
CA LEU A 211 -14.15 -0.03 3.35
C LEU A 211 -13.18 -0.24 4.53
N SER A 212 -12.33 0.73 4.79
CA SER A 212 -11.51 0.84 6.00
C SER A 212 -11.29 2.30 6.39
N VAL A 213 -10.86 2.51 7.63
CA VAL A 213 -10.40 3.81 8.13
C VAL A 213 -8.96 3.64 8.61
N ASN A 214 -8.02 4.34 7.97
CA ASN A 214 -6.60 4.26 8.26
C ASN A 214 -6.11 5.62 8.75
N VAL A 215 -5.70 5.71 10.01
CA VAL A 215 -5.31 6.95 10.67
C VAL A 215 -3.94 6.78 11.31
N VAL A 216 -3.03 7.72 11.07
CA VAL A 216 -1.68 7.71 11.69
C VAL A 216 -1.79 7.94 13.20
N GLY A 217 -2.61 8.88 13.64
CA GLY A 217 -2.95 9.10 15.03
C GLY A 217 -4.13 8.27 15.51
N ASN A 218 -5.08 8.91 16.18
CA ASN A 218 -6.25 8.25 16.73
C ASN A 218 -7.57 8.81 16.20
N VAL A 219 -8.65 8.06 16.46
CA VAL A 219 -10.02 8.37 16.04
C VAL A 219 -10.88 8.65 17.27
N SER A 220 -11.63 9.74 17.22
CA SER A 220 -12.66 10.08 18.22
C SER A 220 -14.07 9.86 17.62
N GLY A 221 -14.96 9.17 18.35
CA GLY A 221 -16.32 8.87 17.87
C GLY A 221 -16.42 7.56 17.07
N THR A 222 -15.65 6.55 17.42
CA THR A 222 -15.59 5.26 16.72
C THR A 222 -16.92 4.50 16.69
N SER A 223 -17.84 4.72 17.63
CA SER A 223 -19.18 4.11 17.65
C SER A 223 -20.03 4.44 16.44
N ASN A 224 -19.72 5.52 15.74
CA ASN A 224 -20.44 6.01 14.57
C ASN A 224 -19.75 5.66 13.25
N ILE A 225 -18.77 4.75 13.29
CA ILE A 225 -18.02 4.30 12.12
C ILE A 225 -18.35 2.84 11.82
N THR A 226 -18.77 2.58 10.59
CA THR A 226 -18.99 1.22 10.06
C THR A 226 -17.97 0.93 8.97
N THR A 227 -17.23 -0.17 9.12
CA THR A 227 -16.18 -0.57 8.16
C THR A 227 -16.21 -2.07 7.89
N THR A 228 -15.77 -2.48 6.71
CA THR A 228 -15.60 -3.90 6.34
C THR A 228 -14.23 -4.43 6.76
N LEU A 229 -13.17 -3.64 6.59
CA LEU A 229 -11.77 -4.02 6.87
C LEU A 229 -11.24 -3.44 8.19
N GLY A 230 -12.08 -2.73 8.95
CA GLY A 230 -11.76 -2.23 10.28
C GLY A 230 -11.23 -0.79 10.31
N ILE A 231 -10.99 -0.32 11.55
CA ILE A 231 -10.37 0.95 11.88
C ILE A 231 -8.94 0.67 12.31
N ASN A 232 -7.97 1.21 11.57
CA ASN A 232 -6.54 1.01 11.79
C ASN A 232 -5.94 2.34 12.29
N THR A 233 -5.60 2.40 13.57
CA THR A 233 -4.86 3.51 14.19
C THR A 233 -3.37 3.18 14.26
N GLY A 234 -2.51 4.20 14.32
CA GLY A 234 -1.06 3.98 14.22
C GLY A 234 -0.62 3.53 12.82
N ALA A 235 -1.44 3.81 11.80
CA ALA A 235 -1.15 3.45 10.41
C ALA A 235 0.10 4.19 9.90
N THR A 236 0.78 3.60 8.92
CA THR A 236 1.81 4.33 8.17
C THR A 236 1.15 5.42 7.32
N PRO A 237 1.74 6.64 7.23
CA PRO A 237 1.19 7.70 6.40
C PRO A 237 1.01 7.25 4.94
N ALA A 238 -0.14 7.55 4.37
CA ALA A 238 -0.38 7.36 2.96
C ALA A 238 0.43 8.39 2.15
N SER A 239 1.06 7.93 1.07
CA SER A 239 1.79 8.83 0.18
C SER A 239 0.81 9.70 -0.61
N ASP A 240 1.19 10.96 -0.86
CA ASP A 240 0.45 11.83 -1.78
C ASP A 240 0.56 11.26 -3.21
N PRO A 241 -0.54 10.77 -3.81
CA PRO A 241 -0.49 10.13 -5.11
C PRO A 241 -0.17 11.10 -6.25
N TYR A 242 -0.42 12.39 -6.03
CA TYR A 242 -0.23 13.45 -7.02
C TYR A 242 1.01 14.31 -6.76
N ALA A 243 1.90 13.94 -5.82
CA ALA A 243 3.10 14.70 -5.47
C ALA A 243 3.95 15.09 -6.69
N ASP A 244 4.08 14.17 -7.65
CA ASP A 244 4.84 14.38 -8.91
C ASP A 244 4.00 14.96 -10.05
N SER A 245 2.70 15.22 -9.85
CA SER A 245 1.85 15.84 -10.86
C SER A 245 2.11 17.35 -10.92
N SER A 246 2.04 17.91 -12.10
CA SER A 246 2.21 19.36 -12.33
C SER A 246 1.20 19.84 -13.37
N TYR A 247 0.89 21.11 -13.31
CA TYR A 247 0.16 21.77 -14.40
C TYR A 247 1.14 22.52 -15.29
N PRO A 248 0.85 22.69 -16.60
CA PRO A 248 1.68 23.47 -17.49
C PRO A 248 1.85 24.91 -17.00
N SER A 249 2.99 25.55 -17.31
CA SER A 249 3.18 26.96 -17.02
C SER A 249 2.18 27.82 -17.80
N PHE A 250 1.72 28.90 -17.21
CA PHE A 250 0.80 29.84 -17.82
C PHE A 250 1.36 31.27 -17.75
N SER A 251 0.86 32.15 -18.58
CA SER A 251 1.19 33.57 -18.57
C SER A 251 0.08 34.36 -19.20
N GLY A 252 0.05 35.65 -18.89
CA GLY A 252 -0.97 36.54 -19.42
C GLY A 252 -2.33 36.37 -18.75
N CYS A 253 -3.35 36.91 -19.39
CA CYS A 253 -4.72 36.88 -18.92
C CYS A 253 -5.68 36.88 -20.11
N ASP A 254 -6.40 35.82 -20.33
CA ASP A 254 -7.35 35.68 -21.45
C ASP A 254 -8.71 36.31 -21.10
N LYS A 255 -9.11 36.23 -19.83
CA LYS A 255 -10.35 36.79 -19.31
C LYS A 255 -10.12 37.44 -17.96
N HIS A 256 -10.61 38.68 -17.78
CA HIS A 256 -10.61 39.36 -16.50
C HIS A 256 -12.01 39.28 -15.86
N ASN A 257 -12.07 38.87 -14.58
CA ASN A 257 -13.28 38.87 -13.78
C ASN A 257 -14.46 38.22 -14.53
N PHE A 258 -14.25 36.99 -15.05
CA PHE A 258 -15.28 36.32 -15.84
C PHE A 258 -16.54 36.15 -15.04
N SER A 259 -17.66 36.58 -15.60
CA SER A 259 -18.98 36.45 -14.97
C SER A 259 -20.03 36.07 -16.02
N SER A 260 -20.83 35.02 -15.73
CA SER A 260 -21.90 34.57 -16.62
C SER A 260 -23.24 34.51 -15.92
N LYS A 261 -24.29 34.81 -16.73
CA LYS A 261 -25.73 34.66 -16.40
C LYS A 261 -26.49 33.97 -17.53
N LYS A 262 -25.80 33.41 -18.50
CA LYS A 262 -26.36 32.84 -19.74
C LYS A 262 -25.84 31.44 -20.02
N THR A 263 -26.39 30.81 -21.03
CA THR A 263 -25.85 29.57 -21.59
C THR A 263 -24.72 29.91 -22.55
N GLU A 264 -23.52 29.42 -22.28
CA GLU A 264 -22.37 29.63 -23.14
C GLU A 264 -21.30 28.51 -22.96
N THR A 265 -20.49 28.37 -23.97
CA THR A 265 -19.31 27.50 -23.94
C THR A 265 -18.05 28.37 -23.91
N ILE A 266 -17.11 28.02 -23.04
CA ILE A 266 -15.85 28.76 -22.89
C ILE A 266 -14.65 27.86 -23.13
N ASN A 267 -13.53 28.49 -23.49
CA ASN A 267 -12.29 27.77 -23.84
C ASN A 267 -11.29 27.78 -22.69
N PRO A 268 -10.38 26.79 -22.66
CA PRO A 268 -9.23 26.79 -21.77
C PRO A 268 -8.44 28.09 -21.85
N GLY A 269 -7.79 28.50 -20.78
CA GLY A 269 -6.98 29.71 -20.71
C GLY A 269 -6.89 30.25 -19.29
N VAL A 270 -6.38 31.50 -19.17
CA VAL A 270 -6.11 32.20 -17.91
C VAL A 270 -7.25 33.14 -17.56
N TYR A 271 -7.93 32.87 -16.44
CA TYR A 271 -9.04 33.65 -15.92
C TYR A 271 -8.60 34.43 -14.69
N CYS A 272 -8.13 35.64 -14.91
CA CYS A 272 -7.64 36.51 -13.84
C CYS A 272 -8.81 37.14 -13.07
N GLY A 273 -8.69 37.17 -11.77
CA GLY A 273 -9.79 37.64 -10.89
C GLY A 273 -10.94 36.68 -10.74
N GLY A 274 -10.77 35.42 -11.22
CA GLY A 274 -11.69 34.34 -11.00
C GLY A 274 -12.82 34.18 -12.02
N MET A 275 -13.75 33.30 -11.68
CA MET A 275 -14.87 32.89 -12.50
C MET A 275 -16.14 32.85 -11.66
N SER A 276 -17.15 33.64 -11.99
CA SER A 276 -18.43 33.69 -11.28
C SER A 276 -19.59 33.26 -12.19
N LEU A 277 -20.26 32.19 -11.81
CA LEU A 277 -21.47 31.70 -12.45
C LEU A 277 -22.67 32.09 -11.57
N ASN A 278 -23.46 33.01 -12.05
CA ASN A 278 -24.66 33.49 -11.34
C ASN A 278 -25.88 32.58 -11.61
N ALA A 279 -26.91 32.73 -10.83
CA ALA A 279 -28.12 31.94 -10.98
C ALA A 279 -28.65 31.99 -12.43
N GLY A 280 -28.96 30.81 -12.98
CA GLY A 280 -29.43 30.65 -14.37
C GLY A 280 -28.28 30.56 -15.39
N ALA A 281 -27.03 30.68 -15.00
CA ALA A 281 -25.90 30.41 -15.90
C ALA A 281 -25.78 28.91 -16.21
N HIS A 282 -25.58 28.57 -17.48
CA HIS A 282 -25.22 27.22 -17.93
C HIS A 282 -23.90 27.31 -18.72
N VAL A 283 -22.81 27.08 -18.06
CA VAL A 283 -21.48 27.21 -18.65
C VAL A 283 -20.90 25.83 -18.94
N THR A 284 -20.52 25.61 -20.20
CA THR A 284 -19.81 24.40 -20.64
C THR A 284 -18.35 24.71 -20.88
N LEU A 285 -17.47 23.94 -20.29
CA LEU A 285 -16.03 24.03 -20.47
C LEU A 285 -15.58 23.11 -21.60
N ASN A 286 -14.91 23.65 -22.61
CA ASN A 286 -14.21 22.83 -23.59
C ASN A 286 -13.03 22.09 -22.94
N PRO A 287 -12.61 20.91 -23.45
CA PRO A 287 -11.49 20.14 -22.88
C PRO A 287 -10.22 20.99 -22.77
N GLY A 288 -9.52 20.88 -21.63
CA GLY A 288 -8.24 21.55 -21.39
C GLY A 288 -8.05 22.08 -19.98
N VAL A 289 -7.02 22.92 -19.79
CA VAL A 289 -6.64 23.47 -18.49
C VAL A 289 -7.12 24.92 -18.37
N TYR A 290 -7.81 25.22 -17.29
CA TYR A 290 -8.30 26.54 -16.93
C TYR A 290 -7.55 27.04 -15.70
N TYR A 291 -6.82 28.13 -15.83
CA TYR A 291 -6.10 28.75 -14.72
C TYR A 291 -6.96 29.85 -14.10
N LEU A 292 -7.31 29.65 -12.84
CA LEU A 292 -7.95 30.68 -12.03
C LEU A 292 -6.83 31.42 -11.30
N ASP A 293 -6.49 32.60 -11.79
CA ASP A 293 -5.39 33.40 -11.26
C ASP A 293 -5.92 34.51 -10.36
N GLN A 294 -5.56 34.49 -9.09
CA GLN A 294 -5.89 35.53 -8.11
C GLN A 294 -7.41 35.80 -7.95
N GLY A 295 -8.23 34.80 -8.04
CA GLY A 295 -9.66 34.95 -7.88
C GLY A 295 -10.33 33.60 -7.76
N SER A 296 -11.55 33.58 -7.23
CA SER A 296 -12.24 32.34 -6.90
C SER A 296 -13.16 31.87 -8.02
N LEU A 297 -13.32 30.53 -8.10
CA LEU A 297 -14.48 29.94 -8.75
C LEU A 297 -15.68 30.12 -7.82
N SER A 298 -16.69 30.84 -8.26
CA SER A 298 -17.98 30.95 -7.56
C SER A 298 -19.08 30.39 -8.45
N VAL A 299 -19.73 29.29 -8.00
CA VAL A 299 -20.89 28.71 -8.68
C VAL A 299 -22.10 28.90 -7.78
N ASN A 300 -22.97 29.83 -8.14
CA ASN A 300 -24.14 30.18 -7.34
C ASN A 300 -25.30 29.22 -7.56
N GLY A 301 -26.23 29.15 -6.60
CA GLY A 301 -27.40 28.30 -6.70
C GLY A 301 -28.21 28.52 -7.98
N GLY A 302 -28.59 27.45 -8.63
CA GLY A 302 -29.26 27.46 -9.94
C GLY A 302 -28.33 27.64 -11.13
N ALA A 303 -27.01 27.77 -10.92
CA ALA A 303 -26.05 27.73 -12.02
C ALA A 303 -25.58 26.29 -12.29
N THR A 304 -25.20 26.04 -13.54
CA THR A 304 -24.63 24.77 -14.00
C THR A 304 -23.24 24.99 -14.59
N LEU A 305 -22.26 24.22 -14.13
CA LEU A 305 -20.92 24.12 -14.69
C LEU A 305 -20.66 22.71 -15.18
N SER A 306 -20.41 22.52 -16.46
CA SER A 306 -20.17 21.20 -17.06
C SER A 306 -18.93 21.19 -17.94
N GLY A 307 -18.29 20.03 -18.11
CA GLY A 307 -17.15 19.86 -18.99
C GLY A 307 -16.52 18.47 -18.87
N THR A 308 -15.95 18.00 -19.97
CA THR A 308 -15.24 16.71 -20.04
C THR A 308 -13.79 16.95 -20.44
N GLY A 309 -12.86 16.24 -19.79
CA GLY A 309 -11.44 16.41 -20.04
C GLY A 309 -10.88 17.75 -19.52
N VAL A 310 -11.38 18.22 -18.38
CA VAL A 310 -11.12 19.56 -17.84
C VAL A 310 -10.31 19.49 -16.55
N THR A 311 -9.32 20.35 -16.41
CA THR A 311 -8.65 20.64 -15.15
C THR A 311 -8.79 22.13 -14.81
N LEU A 312 -9.31 22.44 -13.63
CA LEU A 312 -9.36 23.77 -13.04
C LEU A 312 -8.17 23.93 -12.08
N VAL A 313 -7.24 24.84 -12.40
CA VAL A 313 -6.05 25.11 -11.57
C VAL A 313 -6.31 26.37 -10.75
N PHE A 314 -6.22 26.25 -9.44
CA PHE A 314 -6.37 27.37 -8.49
C PHE A 314 -4.99 27.85 -8.08
N THR A 315 -4.59 29.05 -8.53
CA THR A 315 -3.21 29.52 -8.42
C THR A 315 -3.13 31.04 -8.23
N SER A 316 -1.92 31.54 -8.17
CA SER A 316 -1.62 32.97 -8.15
C SER A 316 -0.30 33.26 -8.88
N SER A 317 -0.34 34.02 -9.92
CA SER A 317 0.86 34.49 -10.67
C SER A 317 1.77 35.44 -9.85
N THR A 318 1.24 36.05 -8.79
CA THR A 318 1.99 36.96 -7.90
C THR A 318 2.40 36.34 -6.57
N GLY A 319 1.97 35.11 -6.28
CA GLY A 319 2.20 34.49 -4.98
C GLY A 319 1.29 35.01 -3.86
N ASN A 320 0.30 35.84 -4.18
CA ASN A 320 -0.68 36.37 -3.23
C ASN A 320 -2.11 36.17 -3.77
N ASN A 321 -3.11 36.21 -2.89
CA ASN A 321 -4.52 36.07 -3.27
C ASN A 321 -4.80 34.81 -4.11
N TYR A 322 -4.28 33.67 -3.68
CA TYR A 322 -4.50 32.40 -4.38
C TYR A 322 -5.99 32.15 -4.61
N ALA A 323 -6.32 31.65 -5.78
CA ALA A 323 -7.66 31.29 -6.15
C ALA A 323 -8.21 30.18 -5.27
N THR A 324 -9.51 30.21 -5.01
CA THR A 324 -10.25 29.23 -4.24
C THR A 324 -11.52 28.81 -4.97
N ALA A 325 -12.28 27.87 -4.44
CA ALA A 325 -13.59 27.51 -4.98
C ALA A 325 -14.67 27.65 -3.89
N SER A 326 -15.81 28.23 -4.30
CA SER A 326 -17.04 28.28 -3.53
C SER A 326 -18.18 27.81 -4.41
N VAL A 327 -18.75 26.66 -4.08
CA VAL A 327 -19.89 26.08 -4.76
C VAL A 327 -21.09 26.15 -3.82
N ASN A 328 -22.06 27.00 -4.15
CA ASN A 328 -23.18 27.26 -3.26
C ASN A 328 -24.33 26.26 -3.45
N GLY A 329 -25.15 26.10 -2.42
CA GLY A 329 -26.25 25.15 -2.44
C GLY A 329 -27.22 25.37 -3.61
N GLY A 330 -27.60 24.28 -4.27
CA GLY A 330 -28.43 24.32 -5.49
C GLY A 330 -27.69 24.57 -6.79
N ALA A 331 -26.33 24.68 -6.75
CA ALA A 331 -25.49 24.65 -7.95
C ALA A 331 -25.34 23.26 -8.49
N THR A 332 -25.22 23.10 -9.80
CA THR A 332 -24.91 21.81 -10.46
C THR A 332 -23.53 21.85 -11.05
N ILE A 333 -22.68 20.89 -10.67
CA ILE A 333 -21.36 20.69 -11.29
C ILE A 333 -21.30 19.30 -11.89
N ASN A 334 -20.88 19.22 -13.16
CA ASN A 334 -20.62 17.96 -13.85
C ASN A 334 -19.31 18.06 -14.62
N LEU A 335 -18.21 17.67 -13.98
CA LEU A 335 -16.86 17.78 -14.53
C LEU A 335 -16.17 16.43 -14.50
N THR A 336 -15.44 16.11 -15.57
CA THR A 336 -14.54 14.97 -15.64
C THR A 336 -13.14 15.41 -16.06
N PRO A 337 -12.06 14.77 -15.51
CA PRO A 337 -10.71 15.16 -15.79
C PRO A 337 -10.22 14.66 -17.16
N PRO A 338 -9.07 15.14 -17.64
CA PRO A 338 -8.34 14.50 -18.72
C PRO A 338 -7.83 13.12 -18.27
N THR A 339 -7.80 12.15 -19.19
CA THR A 339 -7.31 10.79 -18.92
C THR A 339 -5.83 10.62 -19.17
N ASN A 340 -5.17 11.63 -19.78
CA ASN A 340 -3.76 11.63 -20.11
C ASN A 340 -3.17 13.04 -19.92
N GLY A 341 -1.84 13.14 -20.02
CA GLY A 341 -1.11 14.40 -19.81
C GLY A 341 -0.73 14.65 -18.34
N SER A 342 -0.15 15.82 -18.07
CA SER A 342 0.40 16.17 -16.75
C SER A 342 -0.67 16.35 -15.66
N THR A 343 -1.90 16.66 -16.04
CA THR A 343 -3.05 16.82 -15.12
C THR A 343 -4.03 15.65 -15.19
N ALA A 344 -3.60 14.50 -15.77
CA ALA A 344 -4.45 13.33 -15.88
C ALA A 344 -5.07 12.93 -14.54
N GLY A 345 -6.36 12.66 -14.55
CA GLY A 345 -7.12 12.26 -13.38
C GLY A 345 -7.49 13.37 -12.41
N ILE A 346 -7.04 14.62 -12.64
CA ILE A 346 -7.27 15.74 -11.71
C ILE A 346 -8.26 16.73 -12.33
N VAL A 347 -9.40 16.91 -11.68
CA VAL A 347 -10.39 17.91 -12.08
C VAL A 347 -10.14 19.26 -11.40
N PHE A 348 -9.78 19.26 -10.11
CA PHE A 348 -9.38 20.46 -9.37
C PHE A 348 -7.94 20.31 -8.90
N PHE A 349 -7.11 21.27 -9.26
CA PHE A 349 -5.69 21.30 -8.91
C PHE A 349 -5.37 22.56 -8.09
N GLY A 350 -5.16 22.42 -6.79
CA GLY A 350 -4.69 23.52 -5.92
C GLY A 350 -3.16 23.69 -6.03
N ASP A 351 -2.73 24.92 -6.19
CA ASP A 351 -1.30 25.25 -6.20
C ASP A 351 -0.64 24.86 -4.87
N ARG A 352 0.50 24.19 -4.95
CA ARG A 352 1.27 23.78 -3.76
C ARG A 352 1.96 24.94 -3.03
N ASN A 353 2.00 26.12 -3.62
CA ASN A 353 2.57 27.31 -3.00
C ASN A 353 1.52 28.14 -2.22
N MET A 354 0.23 27.79 -2.33
CA MET A 354 -0.79 28.49 -1.56
C MET A 354 -0.58 28.29 -0.04
N PRO A 355 -1.02 29.23 0.80
CA PRO A 355 -0.97 29.06 2.25
C PRO A 355 -1.69 27.80 2.71
N VAL A 356 -1.12 27.10 3.69
CA VAL A 356 -1.78 25.94 4.33
C VAL A 356 -3.10 26.38 4.95
N GLY A 357 -4.15 25.59 4.78
CA GLY A 357 -5.48 25.89 5.27
C GLY A 357 -6.28 26.86 4.38
N THR A 358 -5.85 27.09 3.12
CA THR A 358 -6.64 27.87 2.15
C THR A 358 -8.02 27.23 1.97
N GLY A 359 -9.09 28.00 2.21
CA GLY A 359 -10.45 27.50 2.27
C GLY A 359 -11.06 27.16 0.90
N PHE A 360 -11.63 25.98 0.79
CA PHE A 360 -12.46 25.55 -0.35
C PHE A 360 -13.80 25.07 0.18
N SER A 361 -14.90 25.60 -0.33
CA SER A 361 -16.26 25.31 0.14
C SER A 361 -17.12 24.70 -0.97
N PHE A 362 -17.71 23.55 -0.66
CA PHE A 362 -18.63 22.82 -1.53
C PHE A 362 -19.96 22.66 -0.78
N GLU A 363 -20.86 23.64 -0.91
CA GLU A 363 -22.18 23.62 -0.26
C GLU A 363 -23.21 23.08 -1.25
N CYS A 364 -23.63 21.87 -1.09
CA CYS A 364 -24.37 21.16 -2.10
C CYS A 364 -25.80 20.80 -1.65
N GLY A 365 -26.75 21.35 -2.32
CA GLY A 365 -28.16 20.91 -2.30
C GLY A 365 -28.58 20.29 -3.63
N ALA A 366 -27.66 19.98 -4.55
CA ALA A 366 -27.96 19.43 -5.85
C ALA A 366 -26.89 18.46 -6.33
N SER A 367 -27.22 17.72 -7.37
CA SER A 367 -26.40 16.69 -8.00
C SER A 367 -25.00 17.23 -8.38
N GLN A 368 -23.95 16.74 -7.73
CA GLN A 368 -22.58 17.04 -8.08
C GLN A 368 -21.89 15.79 -8.59
N VAL A 369 -21.55 15.78 -9.86
CA VAL A 369 -20.70 14.78 -10.49
C VAL A 369 -19.31 15.39 -10.66
N LEU A 370 -18.44 15.16 -9.69
CA LEU A 370 -17.02 15.53 -9.73
C LEU A 370 -16.21 14.26 -10.00
N GLY A 371 -16.12 13.90 -11.29
CA GLY A 371 -15.31 12.76 -11.69
C GLY A 371 -13.81 13.07 -11.54
N GLY A 372 -13.03 12.14 -10.96
CA GLY A 372 -11.59 12.31 -10.78
C GLY A 372 -11.17 12.90 -9.43
N ALA A 373 -9.97 13.47 -9.37
CA ALA A 373 -9.39 13.96 -8.13
C ALA A 373 -9.65 15.46 -7.92
N LEU A 374 -10.11 15.79 -6.71
CA LEU A 374 -9.98 17.11 -6.13
C LEU A 374 -8.67 17.13 -5.35
N TYR A 375 -7.60 17.58 -5.99
CA TYR A 375 -6.26 17.63 -5.42
C TYR A 375 -5.95 19.03 -4.92
N LEU A 376 -6.13 19.25 -3.64
CA LEU A 376 -6.01 20.53 -2.94
C LEU A 376 -5.03 20.40 -1.76
N PRO A 377 -3.74 20.11 -2.00
CA PRO A 377 -2.81 19.61 -0.97
C PRO A 377 -2.53 20.61 0.15
N ARG A 378 -2.87 21.87 -0.02
CA ARG A 378 -2.80 22.91 1.01
C ARG A 378 -4.16 23.47 1.39
N GLY A 379 -5.23 22.89 0.85
CA GLY A 379 -6.59 23.35 1.06
C GLY A 379 -7.22 22.81 2.32
N ALA A 380 -7.95 23.65 3.03
CA ALA A 380 -8.95 23.24 4.02
C ALA A 380 -10.29 23.11 3.28
N VAL A 381 -10.70 21.86 3.05
CA VAL A 381 -11.90 21.58 2.25
C VAL A 381 -13.09 21.35 3.15
N SER A 382 -14.18 22.06 2.90
CA SER A 382 -15.46 21.88 3.56
C SER A 382 -16.50 21.36 2.57
N PHE A 383 -17.08 20.18 2.88
CA PHE A 383 -18.23 19.62 2.20
C PHE A 383 -19.47 19.76 3.08
N ALA A 384 -20.44 20.54 2.63
CA ALA A 384 -21.71 20.79 3.33
C ALA A 384 -22.88 20.32 2.47
N GLY A 385 -23.37 19.13 2.71
CA GLY A 385 -24.65 18.61 2.20
C GLY A 385 -24.68 18.09 0.76
N GLY A 386 -25.34 16.92 0.57
CA GLY A 386 -25.97 16.48 -0.66
C GLY A 386 -25.10 16.22 -1.90
N ALA A 387 -23.81 15.92 -1.75
CA ALA A 387 -23.03 15.41 -2.87
C ALA A 387 -23.45 13.96 -3.17
N ASP A 388 -24.45 13.80 -4.02
CA ASP A 388 -24.84 12.49 -4.52
C ASP A 388 -23.96 12.11 -5.71
N THR A 389 -22.80 11.53 -5.41
CA THR A 389 -21.86 11.02 -6.41
C THR A 389 -22.21 9.58 -6.77
N THR A 390 -23.43 9.33 -7.18
CA THR A 390 -23.94 7.97 -7.40
C THR A 390 -23.26 7.20 -8.53
N THR A 391 -22.34 7.79 -9.30
CA THR A 391 -21.85 7.17 -10.53
C THR A 391 -20.38 7.34 -10.85
N ALA A 392 -19.62 8.17 -10.14
CA ALA A 392 -18.27 8.51 -10.61
C ALA A 392 -17.19 8.25 -9.56
N CYS A 393 -16.00 8.06 -10.06
CA CYS A 393 -14.78 8.15 -9.30
C CYS A 393 -14.62 9.56 -8.73
N THR A 394 -14.72 9.74 -7.43
CA THR A 394 -14.34 10.98 -6.76
C THR A 394 -13.27 10.70 -5.72
N GLN A 395 -12.10 11.30 -5.91
CA GLN A 395 -11.03 11.29 -4.92
C GLN A 395 -10.86 12.69 -4.33
N LEU A 396 -10.79 12.76 -3.01
CA LEU A 396 -10.50 14.00 -2.29
C LEU A 396 -9.16 13.90 -1.58
N VAL A 397 -8.20 14.70 -2.02
CA VAL A 397 -6.87 14.82 -1.41
C VAL A 397 -6.67 16.28 -0.99
N ALA A 398 -6.63 16.54 0.32
CA ALA A 398 -6.53 17.90 0.86
C ALA A 398 -5.66 17.96 2.11
N ASP A 399 -5.28 19.17 2.54
CA ASP A 399 -4.60 19.36 3.82
C ASP A 399 -5.49 18.92 4.97
N THR A 400 -6.67 19.52 5.09
CA THR A 400 -7.71 19.12 6.06
C THR A 400 -9.08 19.03 5.40
N ILE A 401 -9.96 18.19 5.95
CA ILE A 401 -11.26 17.89 5.36
C ILE A 401 -12.34 17.96 6.43
N THR A 402 -13.39 18.70 6.16
CA THR A 402 -14.57 18.77 7.03
C THR A 402 -15.84 18.39 6.27
N PHE A 403 -16.54 17.40 6.76
CA PHE A 403 -17.88 17.03 6.29
C PHE A 403 -18.93 17.56 7.28
N SER A 404 -19.85 18.39 6.80
CA SER A 404 -20.96 18.95 7.57
C SER A 404 -22.32 18.69 6.96
N GLY A 405 -22.38 17.81 5.96
CA GLY A 405 -23.59 17.34 5.28
C GLY A 405 -23.39 15.94 4.73
N ASN A 406 -24.45 15.31 4.22
CA ASN A 406 -24.38 13.99 3.64
C ASN A 406 -23.50 13.99 2.40
N SER A 407 -22.56 13.05 2.31
CA SER A 407 -21.60 12.95 1.22
C SER A 407 -21.39 11.49 0.84
N ASN A 408 -21.53 11.21 -0.46
CA ASN A 408 -21.26 9.90 -1.02
C ASN A 408 -20.04 9.98 -1.93
N PHE A 409 -19.08 9.08 -1.75
CA PHE A 409 -17.91 8.93 -2.61
C PHE A 409 -17.84 7.49 -3.09
N ALA A 410 -17.39 7.29 -4.33
CA ALA A 410 -17.19 5.96 -4.89
C ALA A 410 -15.88 5.90 -5.66
N ILE A 411 -15.30 4.71 -5.74
CA ILE A 411 -13.97 4.51 -6.33
C ILE A 411 -14.01 3.72 -7.66
N ASN A 412 -15.07 3.84 -8.42
CA ASN A 412 -15.01 3.27 -9.76
C ASN A 412 -14.21 4.21 -10.69
N CYS A 413 -12.90 4.25 -10.48
CA CYS A 413 -11.98 5.18 -11.15
C CYS A 413 -11.39 4.63 -12.47
N ALA A 414 -11.86 3.49 -12.95
CA ALA A 414 -11.44 2.97 -14.26
C ALA A 414 -11.77 3.98 -15.37
N GLY A 415 -10.75 4.35 -16.15
CA GLY A 415 -10.92 5.28 -17.26
C GLY A 415 -10.85 6.78 -16.92
N TYR A 416 -10.73 7.16 -15.65
CA TYR A 416 -10.59 8.57 -15.25
C TYR A 416 -9.15 9.08 -15.20
N GLY A 417 -8.15 8.19 -15.33
CA GLY A 417 -6.73 8.57 -15.26
C GLY A 417 -6.24 8.93 -13.85
N THR A 418 -7.03 8.66 -12.81
CA THR A 418 -6.67 8.92 -11.42
C THR A 418 -5.57 7.99 -10.93
N LYS A 419 -4.77 8.48 -9.98
CA LYS A 419 -3.75 7.69 -9.30
C LYS A 419 -4.33 7.04 -8.03
N PRO A 420 -3.99 5.79 -7.70
CA PRO A 420 -4.50 5.15 -6.50
C PRO A 420 -3.99 5.83 -5.23
N ILE A 421 -4.89 6.06 -4.27
CA ILE A 421 -4.52 6.40 -2.90
C ILE A 421 -4.38 5.09 -2.15
N GLY A 422 -3.14 4.64 -1.93
CA GLY A 422 -2.86 3.35 -1.33
C GLY A 422 -2.43 3.46 0.12
N SER A 423 -2.88 2.52 0.95
CA SER A 423 -2.37 2.32 2.30
C SER A 423 -1.32 1.20 2.29
N ARG A 424 -0.21 1.39 3.02
CA ARG A 424 0.84 0.37 3.19
C ARG A 424 0.52 -0.60 4.32
N LEU A 425 -0.75 -0.93 4.51
CA LEU A 425 -1.17 -1.83 5.56
C LEU A 425 -1.35 -3.25 5.02
N ALA A 426 -0.50 -4.13 5.50
CA ALA A 426 -0.67 -5.57 5.36
C ALA A 426 -0.46 -6.24 6.71
N LYS A 427 -1.21 -7.30 6.96
CA LYS A 427 -1.15 -8.10 8.18
C LYS A 427 -0.93 -9.56 7.83
N LEU A 428 0.07 -10.18 8.44
CA LEU A 428 0.26 -11.61 8.37
C LEU A 428 -0.87 -12.29 9.17
N VAL A 429 -1.48 -13.31 8.59
CA VAL A 429 -2.66 -13.98 9.16
C VAL A 429 -2.51 -15.51 9.25
N GLU A 430 -1.63 -16.09 8.39
CA GLU A 430 -1.25 -17.51 8.44
C GLU A 430 0.21 -17.66 8.05
#